data_be9dc2c253d5e7e334a2fc5e8c00e2db
#
_entry.id   be9dc2c253d5e7e334a2fc5e8c00e2db
#
_cell.length_a   1.000
_cell.length_b   1.000
_cell.length_c   1.000
_cell.angle_alpha   90.00
_cell.angle_beta   90.00
_cell.angle_gamma   90.00
#
_symmetry.space_group_name_H-M   'P 1'
#
loop_
_entity.id
_entity.type
_entity.pdbx_description
1 polymer ?
#
loop_
_entity_poly.entity_id
_entity_poly.type
_entity_poly.pdbx_seq_one_letter_code
_entity_poly.pdbx_strand_id
1 'polypeptide(L)'
;VYTLFRKGYLMGKYTIFHIDGGIGKHIAATAVAHCIKNNYPDRKLIVVCAWPSPFVNLDFVDRVYKHGVTPYFYQDYILNKDSLLFKHEPYFTSDHIHEDKALIQNWCDLYGLEYNGEKPTLTFNLREKQLAQVLWNSDKPIMAMQSSGGLFQQEGAFAYKWTRDMPIGVMNKIVEEFKPYYNIFQVTREGAPIGDGVVPVDKPYSVMELVTLLLRSEKRVFIDSMMQHAAAALDLPSTVIWIGTNPKVFGYDIHDNVVANQVEDFKLPDSYLFSYNFDGITHECPYKTEEEMFDVDVIIGSIKRQGF
;
A
#
# COMPACT_ATOMS: atom_id res chain seq x y z
N VAL A 1 48.84 39.11 1.20
CA VAL A 1 47.78 38.57 0.36
C VAL A 1 47.76 37.04 0.54
N TYR A 2 46.89 36.52 1.39
CA TYR A 2 46.75 35.07 1.59
C TYR A 2 45.69 34.57 0.61
N THR A 3 46.14 33.90 -0.44
CA THR A 3 45.30 33.19 -1.36
C THR A 3 44.94 31.84 -0.71
N LEU A 4 43.82 31.77 -0.04
CA LEU A 4 43.23 30.53 0.45
C LEU A 4 42.76 29.72 -0.78
N PHE A 5 43.57 28.73 -1.20
CA PHE A 5 43.09 27.65 -2.08
C PHE A 5 41.99 26.91 -1.32
N ARG A 6 40.72 27.21 -1.61
CA ARG A 6 39.62 26.31 -1.29
C ARG A 6 39.87 25.04 -2.10
N LYS A 7 40.41 23.99 -1.44
CA LYS A 7 40.28 22.63 -1.94
C LYS A 7 38.78 22.44 -2.20
N GLY A 8 38.41 22.23 -3.48
CA GLY A 8 37.05 21.91 -3.85
C GLY A 8 36.69 20.57 -3.20
N TYR A 9 36.11 20.63 -2.01
CA TYR A 9 35.40 19.48 -1.48
C TYR A 9 34.27 19.16 -2.48
N LEU A 10 34.33 17.99 -3.09
CA LEU A 10 33.19 17.45 -3.83
C LEU A 10 32.01 17.46 -2.86
N MET A 11 31.14 18.45 -3.04
CA MET A 11 29.92 18.53 -2.23
C MET A 11 29.09 17.25 -2.48
N GLY A 12 28.74 16.52 -1.42
CA GLY A 12 27.88 15.37 -1.55
C GLY A 12 26.54 15.79 -2.19
N LYS A 13 26.10 15.04 -3.20
CA LYS A 13 24.83 15.26 -3.88
C LYS A 13 23.79 14.29 -3.37
N TYR A 14 22.64 14.80 -2.95
CA TYR A 14 21.58 14.01 -2.36
C TYR A 14 20.21 14.33 -2.97
N THR A 15 19.37 13.31 -3.07
CA THR A 15 17.92 13.44 -3.19
C THR A 15 17.31 12.94 -1.89
N ILE A 16 16.47 13.75 -1.26
CA ILE A 16 15.83 13.45 0.02
C ILE A 16 14.33 13.27 -0.27
N PHE A 17 13.83 12.06 -0.10
CA PHE A 17 12.42 11.74 -0.27
C PHE A 17 11.75 11.56 1.10
N HIS A 18 10.80 12.42 1.41
CA HIS A 18 10.12 12.47 2.70
C HIS A 18 8.66 12.04 2.54
N ILE A 19 8.25 10.98 3.26
CA ILE A 19 6.94 10.37 3.12
C ILE A 19 6.29 10.19 4.49
N ASP A 20 5.01 10.52 4.59
CA ASP A 20 4.20 10.33 5.79
C ASP A 20 2.96 9.46 5.48
N GLY A 21 2.17 9.12 6.51
CA GLY A 21 0.91 8.41 6.41
C GLY A 21 0.99 6.90 6.47
N GLY A 22 0.05 6.21 5.79
CA GLY A 22 -0.15 4.77 5.92
C GLY A 22 0.88 3.91 5.20
N ILE A 23 0.97 2.65 5.62
CA ILE A 23 1.94 1.67 5.08
C ILE A 23 1.71 1.35 3.60
N GLY A 24 0.45 1.26 3.14
CA GLY A 24 0.16 1.03 1.71
C GLY A 24 0.75 2.11 0.82
N LYS A 25 0.63 3.38 1.25
CA LYS A 25 1.26 4.52 0.58
C LYS A 25 2.79 4.39 0.51
N HIS A 26 3.44 3.91 1.58
CA HIS A 26 4.90 3.70 1.59
C HIS A 26 5.32 2.60 0.62
N ILE A 27 4.52 1.54 0.47
CA ILE A 27 4.79 0.50 -0.53
C ILE A 27 4.65 1.08 -1.95
N ALA A 28 3.58 1.81 -2.25
CA ALA A 28 3.42 2.50 -3.53
C ALA A 28 4.57 3.50 -3.79
N ALA A 29 5.01 4.22 -2.76
CA ALA A 29 6.09 5.19 -2.84
C ALA A 29 7.48 4.60 -3.15
N THR A 30 7.67 3.27 -3.06
CA THR A 30 8.91 2.63 -3.54
C THR A 30 9.10 2.84 -5.04
N ALA A 31 8.02 2.87 -5.82
CA ALA A 31 8.04 3.21 -7.24
C ALA A 31 8.47 4.67 -7.47
N VAL A 32 7.95 5.61 -6.66
CA VAL A 32 8.34 7.03 -6.74
C VAL A 32 9.81 7.20 -6.36
N ALA A 33 10.29 6.49 -5.33
CA ALA A 33 11.69 6.47 -4.94
C ALA A 33 12.59 5.97 -6.08
N HIS A 34 12.15 4.92 -6.81
CA HIS A 34 12.86 4.41 -7.97
C HIS A 34 12.86 5.44 -9.12
N CYS A 35 11.73 6.09 -9.38
CA CYS A 35 11.62 7.17 -10.35
C CYS A 35 12.57 8.33 -10.01
N ILE A 36 12.64 8.77 -8.74
CA ILE A 36 13.60 9.78 -8.29
C ILE A 36 15.04 9.33 -8.59
N LYS A 37 15.38 8.08 -8.28
CA LYS A 37 16.74 7.55 -8.52
C LYS A 37 17.09 7.51 -10.01
N ASN A 38 16.13 7.13 -10.86
CA ASN A 38 16.32 7.10 -12.30
C ASN A 38 16.54 8.50 -12.89
N ASN A 39 15.82 9.51 -12.40
CA ASN A 39 15.97 10.90 -12.83
C ASN A 39 17.26 11.56 -12.28
N TYR A 40 17.78 11.09 -11.14
CA TYR A 40 18.96 11.64 -10.49
C TYR A 40 19.98 10.53 -10.12
N PRO A 41 20.53 9.80 -11.09
CA PRO A 41 21.35 8.61 -10.85
C PRO A 41 22.68 8.92 -10.14
N ASP A 42 23.21 10.13 -10.28
CA ASP A 42 24.46 10.59 -9.66
C ASP A 42 24.28 11.08 -8.21
N ARG A 43 23.06 11.13 -7.69
CA ARG A 43 22.72 11.52 -6.33
C ARG A 43 22.45 10.32 -5.44
N LYS A 44 22.84 10.41 -4.19
CA LYS A 44 22.43 9.44 -3.17
C LYS A 44 21.01 9.68 -2.76
N LEU A 45 20.21 8.64 -2.76
CA LEU A 45 18.80 8.69 -2.35
C LEU A 45 18.66 8.40 -0.86
N ILE A 46 18.16 9.40 -0.13
CA ILE A 46 17.88 9.31 1.29
C ILE A 46 16.36 9.34 1.48
N VAL A 47 15.81 8.32 2.13
CA VAL A 47 14.38 8.24 2.43
C VAL A 47 14.14 8.56 3.90
N VAL A 48 13.20 9.47 4.18
CA VAL A 48 12.74 9.80 5.54
C VAL A 48 11.25 9.51 5.60
N CYS A 49 10.83 8.55 6.44
CA CYS A 49 9.47 8.03 6.35
C CYS A 49 8.90 7.52 7.68
N ALA A 50 7.58 7.38 7.75
CA ALA A 50 6.90 6.79 8.91
C ALA A 50 7.16 5.27 9.00
N TRP A 51 7.25 4.59 7.84
CA TRP A 51 7.43 3.14 7.72
C TRP A 51 8.70 2.80 6.93
N PRO A 52 9.86 2.63 7.58
CA PRO A 52 11.14 2.37 6.92
C PRO A 52 11.23 1.02 6.19
N SER A 53 10.54 0.00 6.70
CA SER A 53 10.73 -1.39 6.27
C SER A 53 10.57 -1.63 4.75
N PRO A 54 9.67 -0.99 4.00
CA PRO A 54 9.59 -1.16 2.55
C PRO A 54 10.84 -0.74 1.78
N PHE A 55 11.66 0.15 2.36
CA PHE A 55 12.80 0.76 1.68
C PHE A 55 14.17 0.16 2.05
N VAL A 56 14.25 -0.55 3.20
CA VAL A 56 15.53 -0.96 3.80
C VAL A 56 16.36 -1.89 2.91
N ASN A 57 15.69 -2.77 2.15
CA ASN A 57 16.37 -3.76 1.30
C ASN A 57 16.42 -3.36 -0.18
N LEU A 58 16.06 -2.13 -0.53
CA LEU A 58 16.12 -1.64 -1.91
C LEU A 58 17.55 -1.15 -2.21
N ASP A 59 18.17 -1.72 -3.23
CA ASP A 59 19.56 -1.46 -3.61
C ASP A 59 19.81 -0.05 -4.15
N PHE A 60 18.78 0.60 -4.66
CA PHE A 60 18.82 1.97 -5.16
C PHE A 60 18.61 3.03 -4.05
N VAL A 61 18.30 2.62 -2.81
CA VAL A 61 18.13 3.50 -1.64
C VAL A 61 19.39 3.49 -0.80
N ASP A 62 20.10 4.60 -0.73
CA ASP A 62 21.38 4.69 -0.01
C ASP A 62 21.18 4.71 1.51
N ARG A 63 20.09 5.33 2.01
CA ARG A 63 19.79 5.36 3.45
C ARG A 63 18.33 5.63 3.74
N VAL A 64 17.84 5.02 4.83
CA VAL A 64 16.48 5.19 5.32
C VAL A 64 16.48 5.68 6.76
N TYR A 65 15.64 6.67 7.06
CA TYR A 65 15.40 7.19 8.39
C TYR A 65 13.92 7.09 8.75
N LYS A 66 13.66 6.77 10.01
CA LYS A 66 12.32 6.89 10.57
C LYS A 66 12.06 8.33 10.98
N HIS A 67 10.84 8.82 10.79
CA HIS A 67 10.42 10.14 11.28
C HIS A 67 10.75 10.30 12.77
N GLY A 68 11.26 11.48 13.12
CA GLY A 68 11.67 11.81 14.49
C GLY A 68 12.99 11.15 14.94
N VAL A 69 13.59 10.27 14.14
CA VAL A 69 14.86 9.60 14.45
C VAL A 69 15.85 9.88 13.32
N THR A 70 16.35 11.11 13.27
CA THR A 70 17.21 11.63 12.20
C THR A 70 18.51 12.22 12.76
N PRO A 71 19.35 11.42 13.50
CA PRO A 71 20.57 11.93 14.09
C PRO A 71 21.54 12.43 13.01
N TYR A 72 22.15 13.59 13.24
CA TYR A 72 23.12 14.24 12.34
C TYR A 72 22.61 14.55 10.93
N PHE A 73 21.31 14.40 10.66
CA PHE A 73 20.73 14.49 9.31
C PHE A 73 21.04 15.83 8.63
N TYR A 74 20.92 16.96 9.39
CA TYR A 74 21.17 18.28 8.84
C TYR A 74 22.65 18.47 8.42
N GLN A 75 23.58 17.98 9.23
CA GLN A 75 25.02 18.06 8.95
C GLN A 75 25.42 17.16 7.79
N ASP A 76 24.85 15.96 7.73
CA ASP A 76 25.21 14.94 6.75
C ASP A 76 24.66 15.23 5.37
N TYR A 77 23.44 15.77 5.29
CA TYR A 77 22.70 15.85 4.02
C TYR A 77 22.28 17.26 3.60
N ILE A 78 22.30 18.27 4.49
CA ILE A 78 21.81 19.62 4.18
C ILE A 78 22.93 20.65 4.23
N LEU A 79 23.63 20.74 5.36
CA LEU A 79 24.62 21.79 5.58
C LEU A 79 25.82 21.67 4.60
N ASN A 80 25.96 22.66 3.71
CA ASN A 80 27.01 22.69 2.68
C ASN A 80 26.95 21.45 1.75
N LYS A 81 25.75 20.98 1.42
CA LYS A 81 25.48 19.88 0.47
C LYS A 81 24.64 20.38 -0.70
N ASP A 82 24.71 19.67 -1.81
CA ASP A 82 23.80 19.82 -2.94
C ASP A 82 22.65 18.84 -2.77
N SER A 83 21.52 19.30 -2.19
CA SER A 83 20.41 18.44 -1.83
C SER A 83 19.10 18.91 -2.44
N LEU A 84 18.36 17.98 -3.05
CA LEU A 84 17.01 18.17 -3.52
C LEU A 84 16.04 17.51 -2.54
N LEU A 85 14.97 18.19 -2.19
CA LEU A 85 13.93 17.69 -1.27
C LEU A 85 12.63 17.45 -2.01
N PHE A 86 12.14 16.20 -1.94
CA PHE A 86 10.85 15.75 -2.43
C PHE A 86 9.97 15.40 -1.22
N LYS A 87 8.98 16.24 -0.92
CA LYS A 87 8.18 16.11 0.30
C LYS A 87 6.67 16.13 0.08
N HIS A 88 6.20 16.85 -0.92
CA HIS A 88 4.76 16.99 -1.15
C HIS A 88 4.16 15.71 -1.70
N GLU A 89 2.93 15.45 -1.32
CA GLU A 89 2.15 14.30 -1.75
C GLU A 89 1.04 14.74 -2.73
N PRO A 90 0.60 13.87 -3.66
CA PRO A 90 -0.25 14.28 -4.78
C PRO A 90 -1.72 14.47 -4.43
N TYR A 91 -2.14 14.20 -3.21
CA TYR A 91 -3.56 14.12 -2.81
C TYR A 91 -4.37 15.41 -2.98
N PHE A 92 -3.70 16.55 -3.15
CA PHE A 92 -4.34 17.85 -3.37
C PHE A 92 -4.10 18.39 -4.78
N THR A 93 -3.56 17.57 -5.67
CA THR A 93 -3.44 17.94 -7.09
C THR A 93 -4.78 17.81 -7.80
N SER A 94 -4.99 18.57 -8.88
CA SER A 94 -6.17 18.44 -9.72
C SER A 94 -6.36 17.02 -10.25
N ASP A 95 -5.27 16.41 -10.73
CA ASP A 95 -5.30 15.05 -11.30
C ASP A 95 -5.72 13.98 -10.27
N HIS A 96 -5.40 14.20 -8.97
CA HIS A 96 -5.85 13.29 -7.92
C HIS A 96 -7.31 13.54 -7.56
N ILE A 97 -7.70 14.81 -7.39
CA ILE A 97 -9.07 15.18 -6.99
C ILE A 97 -10.09 14.71 -8.03
N HIS A 98 -9.76 14.80 -9.32
CA HIS A 98 -10.62 14.36 -10.42
C HIS A 98 -10.38 12.90 -10.85
N GLU A 99 -9.48 12.19 -10.16
CA GLU A 99 -9.14 10.79 -10.46
C GLU A 99 -8.66 10.55 -11.90
N ASP A 100 -7.92 11.51 -12.46
CA ASP A 100 -7.48 11.48 -13.85
C ASP A 100 -6.31 10.53 -14.08
N LYS A 101 -5.43 10.37 -13.07
CA LYS A 101 -4.19 9.60 -13.17
C LYS A 101 -4.00 8.63 -12.01
N ALA A 102 -3.25 7.57 -12.26
CA ALA A 102 -2.75 6.68 -11.22
C ALA A 102 -1.89 7.44 -10.20
N LEU A 103 -1.98 7.06 -8.92
CA LEU A 103 -1.31 7.73 -7.80
C LEU A 103 0.19 7.90 -8.03
N ILE A 104 0.88 6.85 -8.48
CA ILE A 104 2.34 6.86 -8.69
C ILE A 104 2.71 7.84 -9.79
N GLN A 105 2.00 7.80 -10.94
CA GLN A 105 2.24 8.72 -12.04
C GLN A 105 2.02 10.16 -11.61
N ASN A 106 0.87 10.44 -10.97
CA ASN A 106 0.56 11.78 -10.47
C ASN A 106 1.62 12.29 -9.47
N TRP A 107 2.16 11.41 -8.65
CA TRP A 107 3.20 11.76 -7.70
C TRP A 107 4.53 12.11 -8.41
N CYS A 108 4.92 11.33 -9.42
CA CYS A 108 6.09 11.64 -10.25
C CYS A 108 5.91 12.96 -11.01
N ASP A 109 4.72 13.19 -11.59
CA ASP A 109 4.37 14.43 -12.30
C ASP A 109 4.45 15.66 -11.39
N LEU A 110 3.95 15.54 -10.13
CA LEU A 110 4.05 16.61 -9.12
C LEU A 110 5.50 17.03 -8.87
N TYR A 111 6.44 16.09 -8.96
CA TYR A 111 7.86 16.35 -8.79
C TYR A 111 8.60 16.73 -10.06
N GLY A 112 7.90 16.77 -11.20
CA GLY A 112 8.49 17.02 -12.52
C GLY A 112 9.46 15.93 -12.96
N LEU A 113 9.20 14.67 -12.55
CA LEU A 113 10.02 13.51 -12.90
C LEU A 113 9.50 12.86 -14.18
N GLU A 114 10.42 12.35 -15.00
CA GLU A 114 10.08 11.47 -16.11
C GLU A 114 9.68 10.09 -15.54
N TYR A 115 8.39 9.75 -15.64
CA TYR A 115 7.84 8.49 -15.20
C TYR A 115 7.83 7.48 -16.35
N ASN A 116 8.52 6.37 -16.19
CA ASN A 116 8.70 5.32 -17.19
C ASN A 116 7.95 4.03 -16.85
N GLY A 117 6.90 4.12 -16.02
CA GLY A 117 6.12 2.97 -15.60
C GLY A 117 6.74 2.21 -14.42
N GLU A 118 7.51 2.90 -13.57
CA GLU A 118 8.06 2.33 -12.35
C GLU A 118 6.95 1.74 -11.48
N LYS A 119 7.17 0.50 -11.02
CA LYS A 119 6.22 -0.24 -10.18
C LYS A 119 6.69 -0.29 -8.74
N PRO A 120 5.77 -0.44 -7.79
CA PRO A 120 6.14 -0.75 -6.41
C PRO A 120 7.07 -1.95 -6.37
N THR A 121 8.02 -1.94 -5.45
CA THR A 121 9.00 -3.03 -5.28
C THR A 121 9.22 -3.30 -3.81
N LEU A 122 9.22 -4.57 -3.44
CA LEU A 122 9.61 -5.06 -2.12
C LEU A 122 10.67 -6.14 -2.27
N THR A 123 11.70 -6.06 -1.45
CA THR A 123 12.79 -7.05 -1.46
C THR A 123 12.92 -7.69 -0.08
N PHE A 124 12.94 -9.02 -0.07
CA PHE A 124 13.17 -9.82 1.13
C PHE A 124 14.60 -10.36 1.16
N ASN A 125 15.23 -10.25 2.30
CA ASN A 125 16.48 -10.96 2.56
C ASN A 125 16.23 -12.45 2.82
N LEU A 126 17.31 -13.24 2.87
CA LEU A 126 17.21 -14.69 3.05
C LEU A 126 16.51 -15.07 4.37
N ARG A 127 16.78 -14.33 5.44
CA ARG A 127 16.17 -14.58 6.76
C ARG A 127 14.66 -14.37 6.73
N GLU A 128 14.18 -13.32 6.09
CA GLU A 128 12.75 -13.04 5.94
C GLU A 128 12.05 -14.13 5.13
N LYS A 129 12.69 -14.62 4.05
CA LYS A 129 12.16 -15.75 3.25
C LYS A 129 12.09 -17.06 4.04
N GLN A 130 13.10 -17.35 4.87
CA GLN A 130 13.08 -18.51 5.75
C GLN A 130 12.02 -18.37 6.85
N LEU A 131 11.90 -17.19 7.42
CA LEU A 131 10.90 -16.91 8.45
C LEU A 131 9.47 -17.10 7.92
N ALA A 132 9.21 -16.75 6.64
CA ALA A 132 7.91 -16.97 6.01
C ALA A 132 7.45 -18.44 6.09
N GLN A 133 8.36 -19.39 5.96
CA GLN A 133 8.04 -20.82 6.03
C GLN A 133 7.64 -21.27 7.45
N VAL A 134 8.22 -20.62 8.46
CA VAL A 134 7.94 -20.91 9.87
C VAL A 134 6.64 -20.22 10.34
N LEU A 135 6.48 -18.95 9.99
CA LEU A 135 5.31 -18.16 10.40
C LEU A 135 4.01 -18.65 9.76
N TRP A 136 4.07 -18.99 8.48
CA TRP A 136 2.92 -19.37 7.66
C TRP A 136 2.96 -20.86 7.32
N ASN A 137 3.19 -21.69 8.36
CA ASN A 137 3.12 -23.14 8.19
C ASN A 137 1.66 -23.58 8.08
N SER A 138 1.37 -24.46 7.11
CA SER A 138 0.02 -24.88 6.79
C SER A 138 0.05 -26.28 6.19
N ASP A 139 -0.92 -27.11 6.53
CA ASP A 139 -1.14 -28.46 5.98
C ASP A 139 -1.95 -28.43 4.66
N LYS A 140 -2.59 -27.31 4.37
CA LYS A 140 -3.28 -27.05 3.10
C LYS A 140 -2.62 -25.87 2.37
N PRO A 141 -2.90 -25.69 1.07
CA PRO A 141 -2.58 -24.46 0.37
C PRO A 141 -3.12 -23.24 1.11
N ILE A 142 -2.42 -22.12 1.03
CA ILE A 142 -2.77 -20.90 1.74
C ILE A 142 -3.54 -19.96 0.82
N MET A 143 -4.65 -19.44 1.33
CA MET A 143 -5.33 -18.26 0.79
C MET A 143 -5.11 -17.08 1.72
N ALA A 144 -4.56 -15.98 1.20
CA ALA A 144 -4.43 -14.73 1.94
C ALA A 144 -5.64 -13.83 1.69
N MET A 145 -6.29 -13.38 2.73
CA MET A 145 -7.45 -12.48 2.67
C MET A 145 -7.21 -11.24 3.53
N GLN A 146 -7.49 -10.05 3.00
CA GLN A 146 -7.58 -8.84 3.81
C GLN A 146 -8.97 -8.26 3.73
N SER A 147 -9.70 -8.30 4.86
CA SER A 147 -11.11 -7.90 4.94
C SER A 147 -11.33 -6.50 5.49
N SER A 148 -10.35 -5.91 6.19
CA SER A 148 -10.44 -4.55 6.70
C SER A 148 -9.09 -3.84 6.66
N GLY A 149 -9.09 -2.52 6.61
CA GLY A 149 -7.87 -1.71 6.49
C GLY A 149 -7.87 -0.49 7.40
N GLY A 150 -6.69 0.16 7.50
CA GLY A 150 -6.47 1.34 8.33
C GLY A 150 -6.07 1.03 9.77
N LEU A 151 -5.59 2.07 10.46
CA LEU A 151 -5.25 1.99 11.88
C LEU A 151 -6.49 2.24 12.74
N PHE A 152 -6.54 1.60 13.90
CA PHE A 152 -7.46 1.99 14.96
C PHE A 152 -7.10 3.39 15.46
N GLN A 153 -8.09 4.26 15.53
CA GLN A 153 -7.94 5.59 16.14
C GLN A 153 -8.52 5.69 17.55
N GLN A 154 -9.25 4.66 18.00
CA GLN A 154 -9.86 4.64 19.33
C GLN A 154 -9.79 3.24 19.93
N GLU A 155 -9.36 3.14 21.19
CA GLU A 155 -9.45 1.91 21.97
C GLU A 155 -10.91 1.46 22.09
N GLY A 156 -11.20 0.24 21.74
CA GLY A 156 -12.39 -0.49 22.16
C GLY A 156 -13.57 -0.56 21.19
N ALA A 157 -13.55 0.05 20.01
CA ALA A 157 -14.67 -0.07 19.07
C ALA A 157 -14.24 -0.32 17.62
N PHE A 158 -14.71 -1.44 17.05
CA PHE A 158 -14.66 -1.62 15.60
C PHE A 158 -15.69 -0.69 14.95
N ALA A 159 -15.22 0.21 14.06
CA ALA A 159 -16.09 0.96 13.17
C ALA A 159 -15.99 0.35 11.76
N TYR A 160 -17.08 -0.20 11.28
CA TYR A 160 -17.20 -0.68 9.90
C TYR A 160 -17.14 0.51 8.92
N LYS A 161 -16.22 0.42 7.96
CA LYS A 161 -16.04 1.43 6.92
C LYS A 161 -16.57 0.87 5.60
N TRP A 162 -17.85 1.03 5.34
CA TRP A 162 -18.50 0.52 4.15
C TRP A 162 -17.81 0.89 2.83
N THR A 163 -17.09 2.01 2.82
CA THR A 163 -16.38 2.48 1.63
C THR A 163 -15.11 1.67 1.31
N ARG A 164 -14.64 0.83 2.25
CA ARG A 164 -13.37 0.09 2.08
C ARG A 164 -13.38 -1.33 2.64
N ASP A 165 -14.08 -1.56 3.77
CA ASP A 165 -14.08 -2.87 4.40
C ASP A 165 -14.92 -3.86 3.58
N MET A 166 -14.45 -5.09 3.49
CA MET A 166 -15.18 -6.15 2.80
C MET A 166 -16.51 -6.41 3.52
N PRO A 167 -17.64 -6.40 2.81
CA PRO A 167 -18.93 -6.74 3.41
C PRO A 167 -18.91 -8.12 4.05
N ILE A 168 -19.54 -8.27 5.21
CA ILE A 168 -19.46 -9.51 6.00
C ILE A 168 -20.07 -10.69 5.25
N GLY A 169 -21.21 -10.50 4.59
CA GLY A 169 -21.85 -11.55 3.79
C GLY A 169 -21.02 -11.98 2.59
N VAL A 170 -20.33 -11.02 1.93
CA VAL A 170 -19.38 -11.31 0.85
C VAL A 170 -18.21 -12.13 1.39
N MET A 171 -17.62 -11.70 2.51
CA MET A 171 -16.54 -12.42 3.16
C MET A 171 -16.93 -13.87 3.51
N ASN A 172 -18.09 -14.06 4.14
CA ASN A 172 -18.54 -15.39 4.55
C ASN A 172 -18.77 -16.32 3.35
N LYS A 173 -19.36 -15.83 2.26
CA LYS A 173 -19.54 -16.62 1.03
C LYS A 173 -18.20 -17.03 0.41
N ILE A 174 -17.20 -16.12 0.39
CA ILE A 174 -15.84 -16.46 -0.06
C ILE A 174 -15.22 -17.53 0.85
N VAL A 175 -15.33 -17.37 2.16
CA VAL A 175 -14.80 -18.34 3.12
C VAL A 175 -15.46 -19.72 2.94
N GLU A 176 -16.77 -19.79 2.82
CA GLU A 176 -17.50 -21.05 2.60
C GLU A 176 -17.02 -21.79 1.36
N GLU A 177 -16.81 -21.06 0.26
CA GLU A 177 -16.36 -21.64 -1.01
C GLU A 177 -14.93 -22.21 -0.92
N PHE A 178 -14.01 -21.52 -0.23
CA PHE A 178 -12.59 -21.86 -0.28
C PHE A 178 -12.07 -22.65 0.92
N LYS A 179 -12.71 -22.59 2.10
CA LYS A 179 -12.25 -23.28 3.32
C LYS A 179 -12.11 -24.82 3.19
N PRO A 180 -12.82 -25.53 2.29
CA PRO A 180 -12.58 -26.94 2.11
C PRO A 180 -11.19 -27.25 1.50
N TYR A 181 -10.63 -26.32 0.71
CA TYR A 181 -9.43 -26.51 -0.09
C TYR A 181 -8.22 -25.76 0.42
N TYR A 182 -8.42 -24.65 1.16
CA TYR A 182 -7.39 -23.73 1.60
C TYR A 182 -7.47 -23.48 3.11
N ASN A 183 -6.31 -23.24 3.72
CA ASN A 183 -6.25 -22.53 4.99
C ASN A 183 -6.25 -21.03 4.69
N ILE A 184 -7.31 -20.35 5.12
CA ILE A 184 -7.54 -18.93 4.84
C ILE A 184 -6.97 -18.13 6.00
N PHE A 185 -5.90 -17.36 5.73
CA PHE A 185 -5.31 -16.43 6.69
C PHE A 185 -5.94 -15.05 6.50
N GLN A 186 -6.70 -14.61 7.49
CA GLN A 186 -7.42 -13.35 7.44
C GLN A 186 -6.65 -12.23 8.15
N VAL A 187 -6.17 -11.28 7.37
CA VAL A 187 -5.57 -10.03 7.84
C VAL A 187 -6.69 -9.02 8.07
N THR A 188 -6.84 -8.57 9.29
CA THR A 188 -7.93 -7.66 9.67
C THR A 188 -7.53 -6.76 10.82
N ARG A 189 -8.30 -5.70 11.06
CA ARG A 189 -8.12 -4.85 12.25
C ARG A 189 -8.61 -5.58 13.49
N GLU A 190 -8.04 -5.23 14.64
CA GLU A 190 -8.54 -5.68 15.94
C GLU A 190 -10.03 -5.33 16.09
N GLY A 191 -10.82 -6.28 16.58
CA GLY A 191 -12.26 -6.15 16.75
C GLY A 191 -13.10 -6.23 15.48
N ALA A 192 -12.48 -6.32 14.28
CA ALA A 192 -13.23 -6.54 13.05
C ALA A 192 -13.76 -7.98 12.94
N PRO A 193 -14.81 -8.21 12.15
CA PRO A 193 -15.38 -9.54 11.95
C PRO A 193 -14.36 -10.54 11.42
N ILE A 194 -14.39 -11.74 11.98
CA ILE A 194 -13.59 -12.89 11.57
C ILE A 194 -14.51 -13.91 10.90
N GLY A 195 -14.11 -14.41 9.74
CA GLY A 195 -14.86 -15.44 9.02
C GLY A 195 -14.84 -16.79 9.79
N ASP A 196 -15.87 -17.59 9.62
CA ASP A 196 -15.95 -18.90 10.27
C ASP A 196 -14.96 -19.91 9.68
N GLY A 197 -14.05 -20.42 10.51
CA GLY A 197 -13.04 -21.41 10.12
C GLY A 197 -11.82 -20.82 9.39
N VAL A 198 -11.58 -19.50 9.49
CA VAL A 198 -10.34 -18.88 9.03
C VAL A 198 -9.29 -18.84 10.15
N VAL A 199 -8.03 -18.63 9.79
CA VAL A 199 -6.93 -18.37 10.72
C VAL A 199 -6.76 -16.86 10.83
N PRO A 200 -7.14 -16.24 11.96
CA PRO A 200 -6.97 -14.80 12.13
C PRO A 200 -5.48 -14.45 12.27
N VAL A 201 -5.08 -13.39 11.60
CA VAL A 201 -3.74 -12.83 11.73
C VAL A 201 -3.79 -11.74 12.81
N ASP A 202 -3.77 -12.17 14.07
CA ASP A 202 -4.01 -11.36 15.26
C ASP A 202 -2.74 -11.03 16.07
N LYS A 203 -1.59 -11.59 15.68
CA LYS A 203 -0.31 -11.31 16.36
C LYS A 203 0.30 -10.00 15.90
N PRO A 204 1.12 -9.36 16.73
CA PRO A 204 1.79 -8.10 16.37
C PRO A 204 2.98 -8.35 15.42
N TYR A 205 2.67 -8.80 14.21
CA TYR A 205 3.67 -8.96 13.16
C TYR A 205 4.23 -7.61 12.71
N SER A 206 5.52 -7.55 12.44
CA SER A 206 6.07 -6.44 11.67
C SER A 206 5.46 -6.42 10.25
N VAL A 207 5.53 -5.28 9.58
CA VAL A 207 4.99 -5.14 8.23
C VAL A 207 5.60 -6.18 7.27
N MET A 208 6.92 -6.38 7.32
CA MET A 208 7.58 -7.32 6.43
C MET A 208 7.23 -8.76 6.77
N GLU A 209 7.12 -9.13 8.04
CA GLU A 209 6.63 -10.45 8.45
C GLU A 209 5.22 -10.70 7.90
N LEU A 210 4.31 -9.73 8.06
CA LEU A 210 2.94 -9.84 7.54
C LEU A 210 2.93 -10.00 6.01
N VAL A 211 3.72 -9.21 5.29
CA VAL A 211 3.81 -9.28 3.82
C VAL A 211 4.39 -10.61 3.34
N THR A 212 5.22 -11.30 4.15
CA THR A 212 5.72 -12.64 3.78
C THR A 212 4.62 -13.70 3.66
N LEU A 213 3.40 -13.47 4.18
CA LEU A 213 2.24 -14.31 3.93
C LEU A 213 1.97 -14.46 2.41
N LEU A 214 2.20 -13.40 1.64
CA LEU A 214 2.03 -13.42 0.19
C LEU A 214 2.95 -14.41 -0.51
N LEU A 215 4.18 -14.60 0.00
CA LEU A 215 5.14 -15.56 -0.55
C LEU A 215 4.69 -17.02 -0.37
N ARG A 216 3.72 -17.26 0.50
CA ARG A 216 3.18 -18.58 0.82
C ARG A 216 1.77 -18.81 0.29
N SER A 217 1.10 -17.74 -0.17
CA SER A 217 -0.28 -17.81 -0.60
C SER A 217 -0.42 -18.19 -2.08
N GLU A 218 -1.33 -19.10 -2.37
CA GLU A 218 -1.72 -19.48 -3.73
C GLU A 218 -2.88 -18.63 -4.24
N LYS A 219 -3.80 -18.29 -3.36
CA LYS A 219 -4.94 -17.41 -3.66
C LYS A 219 -4.90 -16.17 -2.79
N ARG A 220 -5.35 -15.06 -3.33
CA ARG A 220 -5.29 -13.75 -2.69
C ARG A 220 -6.54 -12.94 -2.99
N VAL A 221 -7.20 -12.46 -1.93
CA VAL A 221 -8.33 -11.52 -2.05
C VAL A 221 -8.14 -10.37 -1.07
N PHE A 222 -8.19 -9.16 -1.57
CA PHE A 222 -7.89 -7.97 -0.80
C PHE A 222 -8.91 -6.86 -1.07
N ILE A 223 -8.87 -5.87 -0.21
CA ILE A 223 -9.52 -4.58 -0.39
C ILE A 223 -8.48 -3.53 -0.77
N ASP A 224 -8.89 -2.29 -1.01
CA ASP A 224 -7.97 -1.14 -1.13
C ASP A 224 -7.23 -0.90 0.20
N SER A 225 -6.11 -1.60 0.37
CA SER A 225 -5.26 -1.53 1.56
C SER A 225 -3.85 -2.05 1.28
N MET A 226 -3.05 -2.18 2.34
CA MET A 226 -1.63 -2.53 2.27
C MET A 226 -1.35 -3.78 1.42
N MET A 227 -2.13 -4.85 1.57
CA MET A 227 -1.81 -6.15 0.97
C MET A 227 -1.91 -6.14 -0.56
N GLN A 228 -2.82 -5.35 -1.15
CA GLN A 228 -2.87 -5.23 -2.61
C GLN A 228 -1.63 -4.50 -3.17
N HIS A 229 -1.14 -3.45 -2.49
CA HIS A 229 0.10 -2.79 -2.87
C HIS A 229 1.32 -3.72 -2.72
N ALA A 230 1.35 -4.51 -1.65
CA ALA A 230 2.42 -5.49 -1.43
C ALA A 230 2.40 -6.62 -2.46
N ALA A 231 1.21 -7.11 -2.83
CA ALA A 231 1.06 -8.12 -3.87
C ALA A 231 1.54 -7.59 -5.23
N ALA A 232 1.17 -6.36 -5.59
CA ALA A 232 1.67 -5.71 -6.80
C ALA A 232 3.20 -5.56 -6.80
N ALA A 233 3.78 -5.17 -5.64
CA ALA A 233 5.23 -5.03 -5.47
C ALA A 233 6.01 -6.36 -5.57
N LEU A 234 5.31 -7.48 -5.49
CA LEU A 234 5.87 -8.84 -5.59
C LEU A 234 5.47 -9.55 -6.89
N ASP A 235 4.83 -8.85 -7.82
CA ASP A 235 4.29 -9.40 -9.07
C ASP A 235 3.32 -10.59 -8.84
N LEU A 236 2.51 -10.52 -7.77
CA LEU A 236 1.55 -11.55 -7.38
C LEU A 236 0.11 -11.13 -7.75
N PRO A 237 -0.49 -11.69 -8.80
CA PRO A 237 -1.89 -11.43 -9.14
C PRO A 237 -2.82 -11.69 -7.96
N SER A 238 -3.82 -10.84 -7.79
CA SER A 238 -4.79 -10.91 -6.68
C SER A 238 -6.17 -10.46 -7.15
N THR A 239 -7.23 -10.87 -6.47
CA THR A 239 -8.54 -10.23 -6.61
C THR A 239 -8.61 -9.06 -5.63
N VAL A 240 -8.94 -7.88 -6.08
CA VAL A 240 -9.07 -6.69 -5.23
C VAL A 240 -10.47 -6.12 -5.34
N ILE A 241 -11.12 -5.96 -4.20
CA ILE A 241 -12.50 -5.45 -4.08
C ILE A 241 -12.46 -3.95 -3.81
N TRP A 242 -13.20 -3.19 -4.61
CA TRP A 242 -13.26 -1.74 -4.58
C TRP A 242 -14.68 -1.26 -4.32
N ILE A 243 -14.88 -0.39 -3.33
CA ILE A 243 -16.20 0.18 -3.00
C ILE A 243 -16.17 1.70 -3.17
N GLY A 244 -15.53 2.41 -2.26
CA GLY A 244 -15.50 3.88 -2.24
C GLY A 244 -14.22 4.49 -2.77
N THR A 245 -13.28 3.70 -3.29
CA THR A 245 -12.04 4.15 -3.92
C THR A 245 -11.93 3.61 -5.34
N ASN A 246 -11.24 4.34 -6.20
CA ASN A 246 -11.16 4.03 -7.63
C ASN A 246 -9.89 3.22 -7.96
N PRO A 247 -10.00 2.01 -8.53
CA PRO A 247 -8.85 1.22 -8.94
C PRO A 247 -7.99 1.91 -10.02
N LYS A 248 -8.54 2.82 -10.81
CA LYS A 248 -7.76 3.63 -11.76
C LYS A 248 -6.69 4.46 -11.05
N VAL A 249 -6.97 4.91 -9.82
CA VAL A 249 -6.04 5.73 -9.01
C VAL A 249 -5.11 4.87 -8.17
N PHE A 250 -5.67 3.89 -7.43
CA PHE A 250 -4.93 3.14 -6.40
C PHE A 250 -4.64 1.69 -6.77
N GLY A 251 -5.26 1.17 -7.84
CA GLY A 251 -5.13 -0.21 -8.27
C GLY A 251 -3.93 -0.44 -9.18
N TYR A 252 -3.74 -1.70 -9.55
CA TYR A 252 -2.70 -2.15 -10.46
C TYR A 252 -3.27 -3.11 -11.49
N ASP A 253 -2.78 -3.06 -12.73
CA ASP A 253 -3.25 -3.90 -13.84
C ASP A 253 -2.99 -5.40 -13.64
N ILE A 254 -2.05 -5.74 -12.76
CA ILE A 254 -1.77 -7.14 -12.42
C ILE A 254 -2.91 -7.79 -11.63
N HIS A 255 -3.78 -6.99 -11.00
CA HIS A 255 -4.91 -7.47 -10.22
C HIS A 255 -6.18 -7.57 -11.02
N ASP A 256 -7.04 -8.52 -10.66
CA ASP A 256 -8.43 -8.53 -11.09
C ASP A 256 -9.22 -7.62 -10.15
N ASN A 257 -9.52 -6.41 -10.63
CA ASN A 257 -10.13 -5.34 -9.86
C ASN A 257 -11.66 -5.44 -9.95
N VAL A 258 -12.32 -5.91 -8.91
CA VAL A 258 -13.77 -6.05 -8.84
C VAL A 258 -14.37 -4.84 -8.14
N VAL A 259 -15.05 -3.99 -8.89
CA VAL A 259 -15.67 -2.76 -8.39
C VAL A 259 -17.10 -3.02 -7.98
N ALA A 260 -17.54 -2.43 -6.88
CA ALA A 260 -18.92 -2.48 -6.42
C ALA A 260 -19.91 -1.97 -7.49
N ASN A 261 -21.11 -2.53 -7.51
CA ASN A 261 -22.15 -2.12 -8.43
C ASN A 261 -22.46 -0.63 -8.25
N GLN A 262 -22.69 0.06 -9.35
CA GLN A 262 -23.12 1.45 -9.29
C GLN A 262 -24.56 1.54 -8.78
N VAL A 263 -24.80 2.48 -7.88
CA VAL A 263 -26.15 2.83 -7.41
C VAL A 263 -26.62 4.04 -8.20
N GLU A 264 -27.80 3.93 -8.80
CA GLU A 264 -28.43 5.04 -9.52
C GLU A 264 -28.58 6.26 -8.59
N ASP A 265 -28.25 7.43 -9.11
CA ASP A 265 -28.29 8.71 -8.38
C ASP A 265 -27.32 8.89 -7.20
N PHE A 266 -26.39 7.94 -6.97
CA PHE A 266 -25.36 8.10 -5.96
C PHE A 266 -23.97 8.17 -6.61
N LYS A 267 -23.28 9.26 -6.36
CA LYS A 267 -21.88 9.44 -6.74
C LYS A 267 -21.08 9.85 -5.51
N LEU A 268 -20.02 9.09 -5.21
CA LEU A 268 -19.05 9.56 -4.22
C LEU A 268 -18.40 10.85 -4.72
N PRO A 269 -18.14 11.81 -3.84
CA PRO A 269 -17.37 12.98 -4.20
C PRO A 269 -16.02 12.58 -4.80
N ASP A 270 -15.57 13.36 -5.77
CA ASP A 270 -14.23 13.20 -6.33
C ASP A 270 -13.20 13.20 -5.21
N SER A 271 -12.25 12.25 -5.29
CA SER A 271 -11.25 12.08 -4.24
C SER A 271 -11.83 11.92 -2.83
N TYR A 272 -12.82 11.04 -2.68
CA TYR A 272 -13.56 10.80 -1.42
C TYR A 272 -12.66 10.73 -0.17
N LEU A 273 -11.54 10.01 -0.22
CA LEU A 273 -10.62 9.87 0.92
C LEU A 273 -9.92 11.18 1.29
N PHE A 274 -9.90 12.14 0.40
CA PHE A 274 -9.20 13.41 0.52
C PHE A 274 -10.12 14.58 0.19
N SER A 275 -11.45 14.36 0.25
CA SER A 275 -12.41 15.46 0.08
C SER A 275 -12.04 16.60 1.03
N TYR A 276 -12.13 17.82 0.55
CA TYR A 276 -11.82 19.02 1.34
C TYR A 276 -12.72 19.19 2.57
N ASN A 277 -13.75 18.38 2.71
CA ASN A 277 -14.56 18.29 3.91
C ASN A 277 -13.80 17.49 4.98
N PHE A 278 -12.83 18.14 5.61
CA PHE A 278 -12.17 17.64 6.81
C PHE A 278 -13.10 17.56 8.03
N ASP A 279 -14.37 17.88 7.86
CA ASP A 279 -15.39 17.90 8.91
C ASP A 279 -15.81 16.51 9.39
N GLY A 280 -15.17 15.45 8.91
CA GLY A 280 -15.46 14.09 9.32
C GLY A 280 -16.82 13.58 8.82
N ILE A 281 -17.37 14.18 7.76
CA ILE A 281 -18.62 13.73 7.14
C ILE A 281 -18.44 12.30 6.65
N THR A 282 -19.14 11.39 7.27
CA THR A 282 -19.25 10.00 6.82
C THR A 282 -20.44 9.94 5.87
N HIS A 283 -20.19 9.55 4.62
CA HIS A 283 -21.26 9.30 3.67
C HIS A 283 -22.06 8.08 4.12
N GLU A 284 -23.38 8.19 4.06
CA GLU A 284 -24.25 7.06 4.30
C GLU A 284 -24.05 6.00 3.21
N CYS A 285 -24.12 4.73 3.60
CA CYS A 285 -24.03 3.62 2.66
C CYS A 285 -25.26 3.64 1.72
N PRO A 286 -25.07 3.75 0.41
CA PRO A 286 -26.20 3.81 -0.53
C PRO A 286 -26.85 2.45 -0.79
N TYR A 287 -26.18 1.36 -0.41
CA TYR A 287 -26.64 -0.01 -0.60
C TYR A 287 -27.55 -0.40 0.56
N LYS A 288 -28.70 -0.99 0.26
CA LYS A 288 -29.64 -1.50 1.28
C LYS A 288 -29.19 -2.85 1.83
N THR A 289 -28.55 -3.67 0.99
CA THR A 289 -28.02 -4.98 1.36
C THR A 289 -26.62 -5.18 0.78
N GLU A 290 -25.87 -6.15 1.31
CA GLU A 290 -24.54 -6.48 0.80
C GLU A 290 -24.59 -7.13 -0.58
N GLU A 291 -25.68 -7.82 -0.92
CA GLU A 291 -25.93 -8.40 -2.24
C GLU A 291 -26.07 -7.33 -3.33
N GLU A 292 -26.53 -6.13 -2.97
CA GLU A 292 -26.58 -5.01 -3.92
C GLU A 292 -25.18 -4.48 -4.25
N MET A 293 -24.18 -4.63 -3.33
CA MET A 293 -22.83 -4.16 -3.55
C MET A 293 -22.09 -4.97 -4.60
N PHE A 294 -22.18 -6.29 -4.53
CA PHE A 294 -21.41 -7.20 -5.39
C PHE A 294 -22.19 -8.43 -5.81
N ASP A 295 -22.00 -8.85 -7.05
CA ASP A 295 -22.19 -10.24 -7.41
C ASP A 295 -20.99 -11.07 -6.89
N VAL A 296 -21.23 -11.83 -5.82
CA VAL A 296 -20.16 -12.59 -5.15
C VAL A 296 -19.58 -13.68 -6.06
N ASP A 297 -20.36 -14.22 -7.01
CA ASP A 297 -19.88 -15.23 -7.95
C ASP A 297 -18.80 -14.65 -8.89
N VAL A 298 -18.88 -13.36 -9.21
CA VAL A 298 -17.81 -12.66 -9.94
C VAL A 298 -16.52 -12.65 -9.14
N ILE A 299 -16.59 -12.35 -7.85
CA ILE A 299 -15.41 -12.35 -6.96
C ILE A 299 -14.83 -13.76 -6.83
N ILE A 300 -15.67 -14.76 -6.57
CA ILE A 300 -15.27 -16.17 -6.47
C ILE A 300 -14.63 -16.63 -7.79
N GLY A 301 -15.24 -16.31 -8.91
CA GLY A 301 -14.71 -16.60 -10.24
C GLY A 301 -13.34 -15.97 -10.48
N SER A 302 -13.16 -14.73 -10.05
CA SER A 302 -11.87 -14.01 -10.09
C SER A 302 -10.79 -14.73 -9.28
N ILE A 303 -11.10 -15.10 -8.02
CA ILE A 303 -10.16 -15.82 -7.16
C ILE A 303 -9.79 -17.19 -7.78
N LYS A 304 -10.76 -17.92 -8.36
CA LYS A 304 -10.53 -19.21 -9.02
C LYS A 304 -9.57 -19.09 -10.22
N ARG A 305 -9.65 -17.99 -10.99
CA ARG A 305 -8.79 -17.73 -12.15
C ARG A 305 -7.34 -17.41 -11.81
N GLN A 306 -7.02 -17.05 -10.57
CA GLN A 306 -5.61 -16.81 -10.19
C GLN A 306 -4.82 -18.10 -10.43
N GLY A 307 -3.92 -18.07 -11.42
CA GLY A 307 -2.96 -19.13 -11.70
C GLY A 307 -1.73 -19.08 -10.77
N PHE A 308 -0.94 -20.13 -10.82
CA PHE A 308 0.40 -20.19 -10.22
C PHE A 308 1.40 -19.44 -11.08
#